data_cc3eac2db589cb6b2c5e4020a0f5205f
#
_entry.id   cc3eac2db589cb6b2c5e4020a0f5205f
#
_cell.length_a   1.000
_cell.length_b   1.000
_cell.length_c   1.000
_cell.angle_alpha   90.00
_cell.angle_beta   90.00
_cell.angle_gamma   90.00
#
_symmetry.space_group_name_H-M   'P 1'
#
loop_
_entity.id
_entity.type
_entity.pdbx_description
1 polymer ?
#
loop_
_entity_poly.entity_id
_entity_poly.type
_entity_poly.pdbx_seq_one_letter_code
_entity_poly.pdbx_strand_id
1 'polypeptide(L)'
;MDQTDFAAEIAQIRAAKPAMVYEFEPGGMGIAFLQQYQQSGLLKEIPMVVHPASLDQVIVNVVGKAADGVRVTSHWNDDFDNPENKKFVAAWKAKFGDRPITYYAAQGYDAALMMGAGLAGVSGDEIDAKTFRKALLSAQIPSVRGEFKLGPNQHPVQDWYALGVAEGANGKPYLKTEKKVLTAHGDIYAAQCKMDAE
;
A
#
# COMPACT_ATOMS: atom_id res chain seq x y z
N MET A 1 2.80 -14.24 17.17
CA MET A 1 2.40 -15.27 16.18
C MET A 1 3.65 -15.56 15.36
N ASP A 2 4.13 -16.81 15.40
CA ASP A 2 5.44 -17.16 14.85
C ASP A 2 5.31 -18.43 13.98
N GLN A 3 4.19 -18.54 13.21
CA GLN A 3 4.00 -19.66 12.30
C GLN A 3 5.00 -19.54 11.15
N THR A 4 5.75 -20.61 10.90
CA THR A 4 6.77 -20.70 9.85
C THR A 4 6.51 -21.83 8.87
N ASP A 5 5.52 -22.69 9.13
CA ASP A 5 5.10 -23.79 8.26
C ASP A 5 3.62 -23.63 7.87
N PHE A 6 3.37 -23.57 6.57
CA PHE A 6 2.05 -23.35 5.96
C PHE A 6 1.63 -24.53 5.06
N ALA A 7 2.25 -25.69 5.23
CA ALA A 7 1.94 -26.87 4.41
C ALA A 7 0.46 -27.28 4.51
N ALA A 8 -0.15 -27.16 5.70
CA ALA A 8 -1.55 -27.50 5.92
C ALA A 8 -2.50 -26.52 5.19
N GLU A 9 -2.25 -25.21 5.29
CA GLU A 9 -3.04 -24.17 4.63
C GLU A 9 -2.91 -24.28 3.10
N ILE A 10 -1.72 -24.52 2.59
CA ILE A 10 -1.45 -24.75 1.18
C ILE A 10 -2.16 -26.00 0.66
N ALA A 11 -2.20 -27.08 1.45
CA ALA A 11 -2.95 -28.29 1.11
C ALA A 11 -4.47 -28.01 1.07
N GLN A 12 -5.00 -27.22 2.00
CA GLN A 12 -6.41 -26.81 2.00
C GLN A 12 -6.75 -25.94 0.78
N ILE A 13 -5.90 -24.99 0.41
CA ILE A 13 -6.08 -24.17 -0.79
C ILE A 13 -6.10 -25.06 -2.04
N ARG A 14 -5.18 -26.01 -2.14
CA ARG A 14 -5.12 -26.98 -3.24
C ARG A 14 -6.40 -27.81 -3.36
N ALA A 15 -6.93 -28.27 -2.22
CA ALA A 15 -8.17 -29.06 -2.18
C ALA A 15 -9.40 -28.20 -2.54
N ALA A 16 -9.46 -26.96 -2.07
CA ALA A 16 -10.59 -26.05 -2.30
C ALA A 16 -10.64 -25.50 -3.73
N LYS A 17 -9.51 -25.45 -4.44
CA LYS A 17 -9.37 -24.94 -5.80
C LYS A 17 -10.06 -23.57 -6.02
N PRO A 18 -9.77 -22.55 -5.19
CA PRO A 18 -10.35 -21.23 -5.38
C PRO A 18 -9.88 -20.60 -6.69
N ALA A 19 -10.65 -19.63 -7.22
CA ALA A 19 -10.26 -18.89 -8.41
C ALA A 19 -9.02 -18.01 -8.18
N MET A 20 -8.79 -17.57 -6.95
CA MET A 20 -7.60 -16.82 -6.51
C MET A 20 -7.45 -16.91 -4.99
N VAL A 21 -6.24 -16.62 -4.50
CA VAL A 21 -5.95 -16.37 -3.08
C VAL A 21 -5.71 -14.88 -2.89
N TYR A 22 -6.39 -14.29 -1.90
CA TYR A 22 -6.02 -12.98 -1.37
C TYR A 22 -5.28 -13.17 -0.05
N GLU A 23 -4.10 -12.58 0.06
CA GLU A 23 -3.23 -12.74 1.22
C GLU A 23 -2.95 -11.38 1.90
N PHE A 24 -3.01 -11.37 3.23
CA PHE A 24 -2.63 -10.25 4.08
C PHE A 24 -1.87 -10.76 5.31
N GLU A 25 -0.60 -11.05 5.12
CA GLU A 25 0.32 -11.55 6.14
C GLU A 25 1.60 -10.71 6.14
N PRO A 26 1.64 -9.58 6.86
CA PRO A 26 2.82 -8.73 6.88
C PRO A 26 3.99 -9.36 7.63
N GLY A 27 5.22 -9.10 7.14
CA GLY A 27 6.45 -9.51 7.80
C GLY A 27 6.85 -10.96 7.57
N GLY A 28 7.46 -11.59 8.59
CA GLY A 28 8.09 -12.92 8.45
C GLY A 28 7.14 -14.04 8.06
N MET A 29 5.90 -14.00 8.54
CA MET A 29 4.86 -14.98 8.21
C MET A 29 4.50 -14.91 6.72
N GLY A 30 4.25 -13.71 6.18
CA GLY A 30 3.96 -13.52 4.77
C GLY A 30 5.14 -13.95 3.87
N ILE A 31 6.37 -13.65 4.26
CA ILE A 31 7.58 -14.12 3.55
C ILE A 31 7.60 -15.65 3.49
N ALA A 32 7.39 -16.33 4.62
CA ALA A 32 7.39 -17.79 4.68
C ALA A 32 6.24 -18.39 3.86
N PHE A 33 5.03 -17.81 3.93
CA PHE A 33 3.89 -18.24 3.14
C PHE A 33 4.13 -18.08 1.64
N LEU A 34 4.57 -16.92 1.19
CA LEU A 34 4.88 -16.65 -0.23
C LEU A 34 5.90 -17.65 -0.80
N GLN A 35 6.99 -17.89 -0.05
CA GLN A 35 8.02 -18.83 -0.46
C GLN A 35 7.48 -20.26 -0.59
N GLN A 36 6.73 -20.75 0.41
CA GLN A 36 6.15 -22.10 0.39
C GLN A 36 5.04 -22.23 -0.66
N TYR A 37 4.22 -21.20 -0.85
CA TYR A 37 3.19 -21.19 -1.89
C TYR A 37 3.82 -21.28 -3.29
N GLN A 38 4.86 -20.53 -3.55
CA GLN A 38 5.62 -20.61 -4.80
C GLN A 38 6.28 -21.99 -4.98
N GLN A 39 6.94 -22.52 -3.93
CA GLN A 39 7.58 -23.85 -3.96
C GLN A 39 6.58 -24.99 -4.20
N SER A 40 5.35 -24.85 -3.71
CA SER A 40 4.28 -25.82 -3.92
C SER A 40 3.80 -25.90 -5.38
N GLY A 41 4.19 -24.95 -6.24
CA GLY A 41 3.75 -24.82 -7.63
C GLY A 41 2.35 -24.22 -7.79
N LEU A 42 1.59 -24.01 -6.72
CA LEU A 42 0.21 -23.53 -6.76
C LEU A 42 0.05 -22.16 -7.41
N LEU A 43 1.05 -21.29 -7.33
CA LEU A 43 0.98 -19.96 -7.93
C LEU A 43 0.75 -20.01 -9.45
N LYS A 44 1.14 -21.11 -10.11
CA LYS A 44 0.88 -21.31 -11.56
C LYS A 44 -0.56 -21.75 -11.87
N GLU A 45 -1.24 -22.31 -10.88
CA GLU A 45 -2.61 -22.83 -11.01
C GLU A 45 -3.64 -21.89 -10.41
N ILE A 46 -3.33 -21.32 -9.25
CA ILE A 46 -4.20 -20.45 -8.46
C ILE A 46 -3.45 -19.13 -8.22
N PRO A 47 -3.83 -18.05 -8.93
CA PRO A 47 -3.15 -16.76 -8.79
C PRO A 47 -3.30 -16.18 -7.39
N MET A 48 -2.30 -15.42 -6.97
CA MET A 48 -2.30 -14.74 -5.68
C MET A 48 -2.30 -13.23 -5.86
N VAL A 49 -3.14 -12.57 -5.08
CA VAL A 49 -3.18 -11.12 -4.92
C VAL A 49 -2.90 -10.80 -3.47
N VAL A 50 -2.04 -9.85 -3.21
CA VAL A 50 -1.63 -9.49 -1.85
C VAL A 50 -1.82 -8.00 -1.57
N HIS A 51 -1.94 -7.66 -0.29
CA HIS A 51 -1.87 -6.28 0.18
C HIS A 51 -0.41 -5.78 0.17
N PRO A 52 -0.12 -4.47 -0.03
CA PRO A 52 1.26 -3.97 -0.07
C PRO A 52 2.03 -4.16 1.25
N ALA A 53 1.35 -4.42 2.39
CA ALA A 53 2.02 -4.81 3.63
C ALA A 53 2.66 -6.20 3.57
N SER A 54 2.16 -7.08 2.69
CA SER A 54 2.68 -8.43 2.50
C SER A 54 3.75 -8.51 1.41
N LEU A 55 3.74 -7.55 0.46
CA LEU A 55 4.73 -7.53 -0.62
C LEU A 55 4.99 -6.09 -1.06
N ASP A 56 5.81 -5.37 -0.32
CA ASP A 56 6.42 -4.12 -0.73
C ASP A 56 7.82 -4.35 -1.34
N GLN A 57 8.50 -3.29 -1.77
CA GLN A 57 9.82 -3.42 -2.40
C GLN A 57 10.89 -4.02 -1.45
N VAL A 58 10.76 -3.83 -0.14
CA VAL A 58 11.68 -4.45 0.84
C VAL A 58 11.48 -5.96 0.84
N ILE A 59 10.22 -6.41 0.87
CA ILE A 59 9.87 -7.84 0.85
C ILE A 59 10.23 -8.48 -0.49
N VAL A 60 9.97 -7.80 -1.62
CA VAL A 60 10.41 -8.25 -2.97
C VAL A 60 11.90 -8.51 -3.00
N ASN A 61 12.71 -7.64 -2.40
CA ASN A 61 14.17 -7.84 -2.32
C ASN A 61 14.57 -9.07 -1.49
N VAL A 62 13.75 -9.47 -0.52
CA VAL A 62 13.99 -10.66 0.33
C VAL A 62 13.53 -11.95 -0.34
N VAL A 63 12.31 -11.95 -0.90
CA VAL A 63 11.73 -13.18 -1.46
C VAL A 63 12.18 -13.46 -2.89
N GLY A 64 12.66 -12.44 -3.61
CA GLY A 64 13.19 -12.57 -4.95
C GLY A 64 12.17 -13.24 -5.90
N LYS A 65 12.58 -14.30 -6.55
CA LYS A 65 11.75 -15.05 -7.53
C LYS A 65 10.49 -15.68 -6.92
N ALA A 66 10.37 -15.80 -5.61
CA ALA A 66 9.13 -16.27 -4.99
C ALA A 66 7.96 -15.29 -5.19
N ALA A 67 8.25 -14.04 -5.52
CA ALA A 67 7.24 -13.03 -5.85
C ALA A 67 6.81 -13.02 -7.34
N ASP A 68 7.47 -13.79 -8.21
CA ASP A 68 7.16 -13.80 -9.63
C ASP A 68 5.72 -14.32 -9.86
N GLY A 69 4.90 -13.51 -10.53
CA GLY A 69 3.49 -13.82 -10.78
C GLY A 69 2.51 -13.40 -9.69
N VAL A 70 2.99 -12.96 -8.53
CA VAL A 70 2.14 -12.37 -7.48
C VAL A 70 1.70 -10.96 -7.92
N ARG A 71 0.44 -10.62 -7.65
CA ARG A 71 -0.10 -9.26 -7.86
C ARG A 71 -0.25 -8.56 -6.52
N VAL A 72 0.06 -7.27 -6.51
CA VAL A 72 -0.16 -6.40 -5.34
C VAL A 72 -1.28 -5.42 -5.67
N THR A 73 -2.22 -5.23 -4.76
CA THR A 73 -3.17 -4.10 -4.85
C THR A 73 -2.65 -2.95 -4.01
N SER A 74 -2.43 -1.79 -4.60
CA SER A 74 -1.87 -0.65 -3.87
C SER A 74 -2.50 0.66 -4.29
N HIS A 75 -2.49 1.63 -3.40
CA HIS A 75 -2.90 3.00 -3.66
C HIS A 75 -1.70 3.91 -4.01
N TRP A 76 -0.49 3.36 -3.98
CA TRP A 76 0.75 4.08 -4.29
C TRP A 76 1.84 3.12 -4.77
N ASN A 77 2.69 3.61 -5.66
CA ASN A 77 3.98 3.01 -6.02
C ASN A 77 4.97 4.11 -6.41
N ASP A 78 6.26 3.85 -6.31
CA ASP A 78 7.31 4.86 -6.57
C ASP A 78 7.41 5.28 -8.05
N ASP A 79 6.87 4.48 -8.96
CA ASP A 79 6.85 4.74 -10.40
C ASP A 79 5.65 5.60 -10.86
N PHE A 80 4.82 6.14 -9.94
CA PHE A 80 3.70 7.00 -10.32
C PHE A 80 4.17 8.27 -11.01
N ASP A 81 3.55 8.55 -12.17
CA ASP A 81 3.89 9.67 -13.04
C ASP A 81 3.14 10.96 -12.68
N ASN A 82 3.19 11.38 -11.41
CA ASN A 82 2.71 12.67 -10.98
C ASN A 82 3.86 13.52 -10.41
N PRO A 83 3.78 14.88 -10.49
CA PRO A 83 4.88 15.76 -10.08
C PRO A 83 5.29 15.60 -8.62
N GLU A 84 4.32 15.43 -7.71
CA GLU A 84 4.60 15.32 -6.28
C GLU A 84 5.27 14.00 -5.93
N ASN A 85 4.86 12.89 -6.57
CA ASN A 85 5.54 11.62 -6.40
C ASN A 85 6.99 11.69 -6.90
N LYS A 86 7.22 12.28 -8.09
CA LYS A 86 8.58 12.46 -8.62
C LYS A 86 9.46 13.27 -7.67
N LYS A 87 8.92 14.34 -7.11
CA LYS A 87 9.62 15.18 -6.11
C LYS A 87 9.95 14.38 -4.85
N PHE A 88 8.98 13.64 -4.32
CA PHE A 88 9.16 12.79 -3.14
C PHE A 88 10.22 11.72 -3.38
N VAL A 89 10.14 10.98 -4.49
CA VAL A 89 11.11 9.93 -4.85
C VAL A 89 12.51 10.50 -5.01
N ALA A 90 12.65 11.67 -5.67
CA ALA A 90 13.95 12.35 -5.83
C ALA A 90 14.52 12.79 -4.47
N ALA A 91 13.70 13.37 -3.60
CA ALA A 91 14.12 13.79 -2.26
C ALA A 91 14.51 12.60 -1.37
N TRP A 92 13.77 11.48 -1.47
CA TRP A 92 14.10 10.24 -0.77
C TRP A 92 15.47 9.71 -1.20
N LYS A 93 15.71 9.59 -2.51
CA LYS A 93 16.99 9.12 -3.05
C LYS A 93 18.15 10.02 -2.64
N ALA A 94 17.95 11.33 -2.67
CA ALA A 94 18.96 12.28 -2.22
C ALA A 94 19.33 12.13 -0.73
N LYS A 95 18.36 11.81 0.12
CA LYS A 95 18.53 11.69 1.58
C LYS A 95 18.95 10.30 2.03
N PHE A 96 18.44 9.25 1.40
CA PHE A 96 18.57 7.87 1.88
C PHE A 96 19.26 6.92 0.88
N GLY A 97 19.73 7.45 -0.27
CA GLY A 97 20.39 6.64 -1.31
C GLY A 97 19.46 5.59 -1.90
N ASP A 98 19.99 4.38 -2.07
CA ASP A 98 19.27 3.26 -2.69
C ASP A 98 18.30 2.52 -1.73
N ARG A 99 18.02 3.11 -0.56
CA ARG A 99 17.04 2.52 0.37
C ARG A 99 15.67 2.45 -0.31
N PRO A 100 15.03 1.25 -0.39
CA PRO A 100 13.72 1.10 -1.00
C PRO A 100 12.69 2.03 -0.36
N ILE A 101 11.84 2.59 -1.19
CA ILE A 101 10.70 3.38 -0.73
C ILE A 101 9.52 2.42 -0.56
N THR A 102 8.88 2.46 0.60
CA THR A 102 7.69 1.66 0.87
C THR A 102 6.43 2.52 0.80
N TYR A 103 5.28 1.91 0.61
CA TYR A 103 4.02 2.63 0.70
C TYR A 103 3.80 3.28 2.09
N TYR A 104 4.40 2.74 3.14
CA TYR A 104 4.42 3.35 4.48
C TYR A 104 5.14 4.71 4.49
N ALA A 105 6.27 4.81 3.76
CA ALA A 105 6.99 6.07 3.65
C ALA A 105 6.16 7.13 2.90
N ALA A 106 5.46 6.73 1.84
CA ALA A 106 4.53 7.59 1.11
C ALA A 106 3.36 8.06 1.98
N GLN A 107 2.77 7.14 2.75
CA GLN A 107 1.72 7.49 3.72
C GLN A 107 2.21 8.46 4.79
N GLY A 108 3.41 8.23 5.33
CA GLY A 108 4.02 9.12 6.31
C GLY A 108 4.30 10.52 5.75
N TYR A 109 4.72 10.60 4.49
CA TYR A 109 4.92 11.87 3.80
C TYR A 109 3.61 12.64 3.64
N ASP A 110 2.56 12.00 3.11
CA ASP A 110 1.23 12.61 2.99
C ASP A 110 0.63 13.00 4.34
N ALA A 111 0.82 12.18 5.37
CA ALA A 111 0.38 12.50 6.72
C ALA A 111 1.07 13.77 7.25
N ALA A 112 2.36 13.94 7.00
CA ALA A 112 3.09 15.15 7.38
C ALA A 112 2.58 16.39 6.62
N LEU A 113 2.26 16.26 5.33
CA LEU A 113 1.64 17.34 4.55
C LEU A 113 0.27 17.71 5.09
N MET A 114 -0.57 16.72 5.42
CA MET A 114 -1.88 16.96 6.04
C MET A 114 -1.76 17.65 7.39
N MET A 115 -0.85 17.19 8.25
CA MET A 115 -0.59 17.84 9.54
C MET A 115 -0.16 19.29 9.37
N GLY A 116 0.75 19.55 8.43
CA GLY A 116 1.19 20.92 8.11
C GLY A 116 0.05 21.81 7.62
N ALA A 117 -0.79 21.30 6.72
CA ALA A 117 -1.95 22.02 6.20
C ALA A 117 -3.01 22.27 7.30
N GLY A 118 -3.24 21.29 8.17
CA GLY A 118 -4.13 21.44 9.33
C GLY A 118 -3.64 22.49 10.32
N LEU A 119 -2.34 22.49 10.63
CA LEU A 119 -1.72 23.48 11.52
C LEU A 119 -1.76 24.90 10.93
N ALA A 120 -1.59 25.05 9.62
CA ALA A 120 -1.74 26.35 8.95
C ALA A 120 -3.17 26.89 9.01
N GLY A 121 -4.17 26.03 9.22
CA GLY A 121 -5.59 26.40 9.37
C GLY A 121 -6.02 26.76 10.78
N VAL A 122 -5.12 26.68 11.78
CA VAL A 122 -5.39 27.05 13.17
C VAL A 122 -4.50 28.20 13.60
N SER A 123 -4.99 29.02 14.57
CA SER A 123 -4.25 30.16 15.12
C SER A 123 -4.29 30.11 16.63
N GLY A 124 -3.26 30.68 17.28
CA GLY A 124 -3.13 30.73 18.73
C GLY A 124 -2.03 29.80 19.27
N ASP A 125 -1.74 29.92 20.55
CA ASP A 125 -0.67 29.17 21.22
C ASP A 125 -1.13 27.78 21.66
N GLU A 126 -2.44 27.54 21.74
CA GLU A 126 -3.04 26.25 22.09
C GLU A 126 -3.88 25.74 20.92
N ILE A 127 -3.69 24.48 20.55
CA ILE A 127 -4.42 23.81 19.45
C ILE A 127 -5.66 23.16 20.05
N ASP A 128 -6.84 23.74 19.78
CA ASP A 128 -8.11 23.10 20.06
C ASP A 128 -8.34 21.92 19.10
N ALA A 129 -8.63 20.74 19.66
CA ALA A 129 -8.77 19.50 18.90
C ALA A 129 -9.90 19.55 17.86
N LYS A 130 -11.03 20.22 18.16
CA LYS A 130 -12.17 20.35 17.22
C LYS A 130 -11.78 21.23 16.03
N THR A 131 -11.16 22.37 16.30
CA THR A 131 -10.69 23.31 15.26
C THR A 131 -9.64 22.66 14.39
N PHE A 132 -8.68 21.96 14.98
CA PHE A 132 -7.64 21.24 14.24
C PHE A 132 -8.21 20.10 13.38
N ARG A 133 -9.12 19.29 13.94
CA ARG A 133 -9.82 18.25 13.18
C ARG A 133 -10.55 18.83 11.98
N LYS A 134 -11.27 19.93 12.14
CA LYS A 134 -11.96 20.63 11.05
C LYS A 134 -10.99 21.11 9.97
N ALA A 135 -9.84 21.67 10.39
CA ALA A 135 -8.79 22.09 9.46
C ALA A 135 -8.20 20.91 8.69
N LEU A 136 -7.93 19.78 9.35
CA LEU A 136 -7.46 18.54 8.69
C LEU A 136 -8.47 18.02 7.67
N LEU A 137 -9.77 17.98 8.00
CA LEU A 137 -10.80 17.47 7.10
C LEU A 137 -11.00 18.33 5.85
N SER A 138 -10.71 19.63 5.95
CA SER A 138 -10.77 20.57 4.83
C SER A 138 -9.43 20.75 4.10
N ALA A 139 -8.35 20.15 4.61
CA ALA A 139 -7.01 20.32 4.04
C ALA A 139 -6.93 19.75 2.64
N GLN A 140 -6.34 20.54 1.73
CA GLN A 140 -5.93 20.07 0.40
C GLN A 140 -4.43 19.96 0.38
N ILE A 141 -3.91 18.78 0.04
CA ILE A 141 -2.48 18.53 -0.03
C ILE A 141 -2.07 18.05 -1.42
N PRO A 142 -0.86 18.37 -1.86
CA PRO A 142 -0.28 17.78 -3.06
C PRO A 142 0.19 16.35 -2.74
N SER A 143 -0.74 15.38 -2.77
CA SER A 143 -0.46 13.99 -2.39
C SER A 143 0.41 13.28 -3.41
N VAL A 144 1.34 12.47 -2.91
CA VAL A 144 2.16 11.57 -3.76
C VAL A 144 1.31 10.46 -4.41
N ARG A 145 0.11 10.20 -3.91
CA ARG A 145 -0.85 9.26 -4.47
C ARG A 145 -1.63 9.82 -5.66
N GLY A 146 -1.53 11.13 -5.91
CA GLY A 146 -2.38 11.87 -6.83
C GLY A 146 -3.62 12.40 -6.13
N GLU A 147 -4.75 12.44 -6.83
CA GLU A 147 -5.99 12.95 -6.26
C GLU A 147 -6.51 12.01 -5.16
N PHE A 148 -6.72 12.57 -3.97
CA PHE A 148 -7.45 11.89 -2.93
C PHE A 148 -8.22 12.90 -2.07
N LYS A 149 -9.28 12.45 -1.43
CA LYS A 149 -10.05 13.21 -0.43
C LYS A 149 -10.48 12.30 0.69
N LEU A 150 -10.83 12.87 1.83
CA LEU A 150 -11.43 12.13 2.92
C LEU A 150 -12.91 11.89 2.65
N GLY A 151 -13.37 10.67 2.83
CA GLY A 151 -14.77 10.29 2.82
C GLY A 151 -15.50 10.70 4.10
N PRO A 152 -16.83 10.46 4.19
CA PRO A 152 -17.63 10.84 5.37
C PRO A 152 -17.18 10.15 6.66
N ASN A 153 -16.57 9.00 6.57
CA ASN A 153 -15.97 8.26 7.69
C ASN A 153 -14.46 8.53 7.84
N GLN A 154 -13.95 9.59 7.21
CA GLN A 154 -12.56 10.04 7.25
C GLN A 154 -11.54 9.04 6.66
N HIS A 155 -12.00 7.99 5.98
CA HIS A 155 -11.14 7.15 5.18
C HIS A 155 -10.87 7.80 3.82
N PRO A 156 -9.68 7.56 3.21
CA PRO A 156 -9.38 8.08 1.89
C PRO A 156 -10.31 7.54 0.80
N VAL A 157 -10.78 8.42 -0.06
CA VAL A 157 -11.36 8.11 -1.36
C VAL A 157 -10.26 8.36 -2.39
N GLN A 158 -9.76 7.30 -3.01
CA GLN A 158 -8.54 7.35 -3.82
C GLN A 158 -8.56 6.29 -4.93
N ASP A 159 -7.60 6.38 -5.82
CA ASP A 159 -7.38 5.37 -6.86
C ASP A 159 -6.65 4.15 -6.30
N TRP A 160 -6.92 2.98 -6.90
CA TRP A 160 -6.24 1.73 -6.59
C TRP A 160 -5.65 1.12 -7.85
N TYR A 161 -4.51 0.50 -7.70
CA TYR A 161 -3.70 -0.01 -8.80
C TYR A 161 -3.32 -1.47 -8.56
N ALA A 162 -3.21 -2.23 -9.64
CA ALA A 162 -2.53 -3.52 -9.65
C ALA A 162 -1.05 -3.27 -9.95
N LEU A 163 -0.20 -3.84 -9.11
CA LEU A 163 1.25 -3.89 -9.33
C LEU A 163 1.65 -5.33 -9.59
N GLY A 164 2.68 -5.52 -10.40
CA GLY A 164 3.34 -6.80 -10.63
C GLY A 164 4.82 -6.72 -10.34
N VAL A 165 5.47 -7.86 -10.17
CA VAL A 165 6.92 -7.94 -10.05
C VAL A 165 7.53 -8.00 -11.45
N ALA A 166 8.47 -7.11 -11.73
CA ALA A 166 9.21 -7.03 -12.99
C ALA A 166 10.71 -7.15 -12.73
N GLU A 167 11.47 -7.60 -13.72
CA GLU A 167 12.92 -7.61 -13.65
C GLU A 167 13.50 -6.28 -14.14
N GLY A 168 14.32 -5.65 -13.33
CA GLY A 168 15.02 -4.42 -13.67
C GLY A 168 16.25 -4.68 -14.55
N ALA A 169 16.79 -3.61 -15.15
CA ALA A 169 17.98 -3.68 -15.99
C ALA A 169 19.23 -4.23 -15.27
N ASN A 170 19.24 -4.18 -13.95
CA ASN A 170 20.30 -4.76 -13.10
C ASN A 170 20.03 -6.21 -12.68
N GLY A 171 19.01 -6.87 -13.23
CA GLY A 171 18.57 -8.22 -12.88
C GLY A 171 17.88 -8.33 -11.52
N LYS A 172 17.60 -7.21 -10.85
CA LYS A 172 16.88 -7.21 -9.57
C LYS A 172 15.38 -7.06 -9.77
N PRO A 173 14.56 -7.78 -9.00
CA PRO A 173 13.12 -7.62 -9.09
C PRO A 173 12.67 -6.27 -8.50
N TYR A 174 11.64 -5.69 -9.09
CA TYR A 174 11.01 -4.48 -8.58
C TYR A 174 9.50 -4.50 -8.80
N LEU A 175 8.75 -3.76 -7.96
CA LEU A 175 7.32 -3.56 -8.14
C LEU A 175 7.08 -2.54 -9.24
N LYS A 176 6.26 -2.92 -10.23
CA LYS A 176 5.86 -2.07 -11.34
C LYS A 176 4.35 -1.89 -11.36
N THR A 177 3.90 -0.67 -11.52
CA THR A 177 2.48 -0.38 -11.74
C THR A 177 2.05 -0.91 -13.10
N GLU A 178 1.03 -1.79 -13.10
CA GLU A 178 0.49 -2.39 -14.32
C GLU A 178 -0.72 -1.61 -14.83
N LYS A 179 -1.68 -1.35 -13.95
CA LYS A 179 -2.90 -0.62 -14.31
C LYS A 179 -3.65 -0.08 -13.08
N LYS A 180 -4.44 0.96 -13.30
CA LYS A 180 -5.48 1.39 -12.36
C LYS A 180 -6.64 0.39 -12.40
N VAL A 181 -7.07 -0.09 -11.24
CA VAL A 181 -8.16 -1.08 -11.09
C VAL A 181 -9.44 -0.47 -10.53
N LEU A 182 -9.32 0.56 -9.67
CA LEU A 182 -10.45 1.31 -9.14
C LEU A 182 -10.13 2.80 -9.20
N THR A 183 -11.14 3.61 -9.49
CA THR A 183 -11.03 5.07 -9.55
C THR A 183 -11.88 5.67 -8.45
N ALA A 184 -11.32 6.63 -7.69
CA ALA A 184 -11.98 7.36 -6.61
C ALA A 184 -12.79 6.43 -5.68
N HIS A 185 -12.20 5.29 -5.33
CA HIS A 185 -12.84 4.27 -4.51
C HIS A 185 -12.67 4.59 -3.03
N GLY A 186 -13.79 4.67 -2.32
CA GLY A 186 -13.84 4.88 -0.88
C GLY A 186 -14.22 3.60 -0.13
N ASP A 187 -14.38 3.73 1.19
CA ASP A 187 -14.84 2.64 2.03
C ASP A 187 -16.31 2.31 1.70
N ILE A 188 -16.56 1.07 1.30
CA ILE A 188 -17.91 0.57 0.96
C ILE A 188 -18.83 0.50 2.19
N TYR A 189 -18.27 0.53 3.39
CA TYR A 189 -19.00 0.54 4.66
C TYR A 189 -19.17 1.95 5.25
N ALA A 190 -18.77 3.00 4.54
CA ALA A 190 -18.84 4.39 5.02
C ALA A 190 -20.24 4.79 5.53
N ALA A 191 -21.29 4.31 4.90
CA ALA A 191 -22.67 4.58 5.33
C ALA A 191 -23.05 3.94 6.67
N GLN A 192 -22.32 2.91 7.10
CA GLN A 192 -22.52 2.23 8.39
C GLN A 192 -21.70 2.84 9.51
N CYS A 193 -20.70 3.66 9.17
CA CYS A 193 -19.85 4.37 10.13
C CYS A 193 -20.41 5.76 10.37
N LYS A 194 -21.17 5.92 11.45
CA LYS A 194 -21.67 7.24 11.88
C LYS A 194 -20.56 7.97 12.60
N MET A 195 -19.93 8.91 11.90
CA MET A 195 -19.00 9.86 12.50
C MET A 195 -19.79 11.08 12.94
N ASP A 196 -19.57 11.55 14.17
CA ASP A 196 -20.16 12.80 14.62
C ASP A 196 -19.62 13.94 13.77
N ALA A 197 -20.52 14.76 13.26
CA ALA A 197 -20.21 15.90 12.40
C ALA A 197 -19.72 17.12 13.19
N GLU A 198 -19.37 16.97 14.48
CA GLU A 198 -18.94 18.05 15.36
C GLU A 198 -17.51 18.55 15.09
#